data_62ab50477e4e29e5fa0908a6ca420f8e
#
_entry.id   62ab50477e4e29e5fa0908a6ca420f8e
#
_cell.length_a   1.000
_cell.length_b   1.000
_cell.length_c   1.000
_cell.angle_alpha   90.00
_cell.angle_beta   90.00
_cell.angle_gamma   90.00
#
_symmetry.space_group_name_H-M   'P 1'
#
loop_
_entity.id
_entity.type
_entity.pdbx_description
1 polymer ?
#
loop_
_entity_poly.entity_id
_entity_poly.type
_entity_poly.pdbx_seq_one_letter_code
_entity_poly.pdbx_strand_id
1 'polypeptide(L)'
;MGAVDNDDFVTNIKGFGGSTSMEFGDGTINAVGSTTINHSKSSATNPILTLKNTSTTNEGRYVQFLDNAGVNIGQIGHVDQTESNIFIATFSTGLKFESYITYKAILPCGTDGEDSDNSIDLGSSSVRFDDIYATNGTIQTSDRNLKQDIQALTDAEQRVATACKGLIRRFRWQDSVAEKDNNPDSDETARYHFGVIAQDLQDAFEAEGLDASDYGMFISSTWTDDEGNEQTRLGVRYNELLAFIISTL
;
A
#
# COMPACT_ATOMS: atom_id res chain seq x y z
N MET A 1 34.07 14.11 43.64
CA MET A 1 32.96 13.71 42.78
C MET A 1 32.99 12.19 42.71
N GLY A 2 32.10 11.55 43.48
CA GLY A 2 32.00 10.10 43.47
C GLY A 2 31.37 9.63 42.17
N ALA A 3 31.91 8.57 41.57
CA ALA A 3 31.25 7.90 40.47
C ALA A 3 29.84 7.44 40.96
N VAL A 4 28.80 7.85 40.30
CA VAL A 4 27.46 7.35 40.52
C VAL A 4 27.46 5.93 39.96
N ASP A 5 27.24 4.95 40.83
CA ASP A 5 27.13 3.56 40.45
C ASP A 5 25.92 3.41 39.52
N ASN A 6 26.01 2.53 38.53
CA ASN A 6 24.99 2.36 37.46
C ASN A 6 23.64 1.88 37.99
N ASP A 7 23.52 1.57 39.28
CA ASP A 7 22.31 1.11 39.93
C ASP A 7 21.45 2.25 40.55
N ASP A 8 21.96 3.49 40.60
CA ASP A 8 21.25 4.64 41.14
C ASP A 8 20.52 5.46 40.04
N PHE A 9 19.76 4.83 39.17
CA PHE A 9 18.85 5.53 38.32
C PHE A 9 17.68 6.09 39.14
N VAL A 10 17.53 7.43 39.16
CA VAL A 10 16.41 8.11 39.81
C VAL A 10 15.10 7.61 39.24
N THR A 11 14.49 6.66 39.93
CA THR A 11 13.23 6.03 39.50
C THR A 11 12.00 6.95 39.63
N ASN A 12 12.15 8.14 40.26
CA ASN A 12 11.04 9.07 40.43
C ASN A 12 11.49 10.54 40.32
N ILE A 13 11.33 11.16 39.17
CA ILE A 13 11.38 12.62 39.02
C ILE A 13 9.97 13.16 39.28
N LYS A 14 9.71 13.67 40.49
CA LYS A 14 8.44 14.36 40.81
C LYS A 14 8.59 15.84 40.52
N GLY A 15 7.95 16.34 39.45
CA GLY A 15 7.79 17.75 39.21
C GLY A 15 6.70 18.36 40.06
N PHE A 16 7.00 19.37 40.87
CA PHE A 16 6.02 20.20 41.53
C PHE A 16 5.61 21.35 40.61
N GLY A 17 4.42 21.32 40.02
CA GLY A 17 3.66 22.48 39.54
C GLY A 17 4.28 23.36 38.47
N GLY A 18 5.28 22.92 37.73
CA GLY A 18 5.91 23.66 36.63
C GLY A 18 6.36 22.70 35.52
N SER A 19 6.69 23.23 34.35
CA SER A 19 7.29 22.41 33.28
C SER A 19 8.61 21.83 33.77
N THR A 20 8.66 20.52 33.97
CA THR A 20 9.91 19.80 34.28
C THR A 20 10.46 19.27 32.96
N SER A 21 11.59 19.79 32.54
CA SER A 21 12.37 19.22 31.43
C SER A 21 13.51 18.38 31.99
N MET A 22 13.72 17.22 31.45
CA MET A 22 14.92 16.43 31.63
C MET A 22 15.75 16.62 30.34
N GLU A 23 16.87 17.31 30.45
CA GLU A 23 17.81 17.49 29.36
C GLU A 23 18.91 16.43 29.47
N PHE A 24 19.01 15.62 28.43
CA PHE A 24 20.14 14.75 28.22
C PHE A 24 21.01 15.45 27.15
N GLY A 25 22.25 15.75 27.43
CA GLY A 25 23.16 16.30 26.44
C GLY A 25 23.24 15.39 25.19
N ASP A 26 24.40 15.17 24.66
CA ASP A 26 24.60 14.25 23.49
C ASP A 26 24.40 12.76 23.81
N GLY A 27 23.70 12.48 24.91
CA GLY A 27 23.57 11.11 25.47
C GLY A 27 22.41 10.31 24.87
N THR A 28 22.59 9.00 24.88
CA THR A 28 21.57 8.01 24.52
C THR A 28 20.84 7.55 25.78
N ILE A 29 19.52 7.46 25.72
CA ILE A 29 18.72 6.79 26.75
C ILE A 29 18.58 5.31 26.33
N ASN A 30 19.25 4.40 27.05
CA ASN A 30 19.06 2.98 26.86
C ASN A 30 18.02 2.47 27.85
N ALA A 31 16.84 2.05 27.35
CA ALA A 31 15.86 1.36 28.14
C ALA A 31 15.93 -0.13 27.85
N VAL A 32 16.24 -0.93 28.88
CA VAL A 32 16.21 -2.39 28.80
C VAL A 32 14.84 -2.86 29.26
N GLY A 33 14.05 -3.47 28.39
CA GLY A 33 12.67 -3.87 28.66
C GLY A 33 11.64 -2.95 28.01
N SER A 34 10.42 -2.98 28.52
CA SER A 34 9.33 -2.15 27.99
C SER A 34 9.36 -0.75 28.57
N THR A 35 9.31 0.26 27.69
CA THR A 35 9.14 1.66 28.10
C THR A 35 7.69 2.10 27.86
N THR A 36 7.02 2.59 28.90
CA THR A 36 5.65 3.09 28.82
C THR A 36 5.63 4.59 29.09
N ILE A 37 5.07 5.37 28.17
CA ILE A 37 4.83 6.80 28.33
C ILE A 37 3.34 7.01 28.59
N ASN A 38 2.99 7.38 29.83
CA ASN A 38 1.60 7.62 30.23
C ASN A 38 1.30 9.11 30.32
N HIS A 39 0.15 9.50 29.78
CA HIS A 39 -0.36 10.86 29.86
C HIS A 39 -1.73 10.83 30.57
N SER A 40 -1.81 11.48 31.74
CA SER A 40 -3.00 11.45 32.59
C SER A 40 -3.91 12.68 32.48
N LYS A 41 -3.64 13.62 31.55
CA LYS A 41 -4.43 14.83 31.41
C LYS A 41 -5.53 14.66 30.35
N SER A 42 -6.70 15.22 30.62
CA SER A 42 -7.91 15.13 29.80
C SER A 42 -7.95 16.07 28.59
N SER A 43 -6.85 16.77 28.26
CA SER A 43 -6.81 17.69 27.13
C SER A 43 -6.41 16.94 25.85
N ALA A 44 -7.29 16.92 24.87
CA ALA A 44 -7.07 16.31 23.57
C ALA A 44 -6.03 17.07 22.69
N THR A 45 -5.58 18.25 23.14
CA THR A 45 -4.70 19.12 22.36
C THR A 45 -3.22 18.95 22.67
N ASN A 46 -2.86 18.28 23.78
CA ASN A 46 -1.47 18.10 24.17
C ASN A 46 -0.98 16.69 23.75
N PRO A 47 0.06 16.58 22.93
CA PRO A 47 0.63 15.29 22.57
C PRO A 47 1.30 14.64 23.78
N ILE A 48 1.24 13.29 23.86
CA ILE A 48 1.94 12.50 24.88
C ILE A 48 3.46 12.51 24.62
N LEU A 49 3.85 12.46 23.37
CA LEU A 49 5.24 12.49 22.92
C LEU A 49 5.37 13.50 21.81
N THR A 50 6.31 14.41 21.95
CA THR A 50 6.72 15.34 20.89
C THR A 50 8.16 15.02 20.48
N LEU A 51 8.35 14.65 19.23
CA LEU A 51 9.65 14.48 18.61
C LEU A 51 9.94 15.69 17.74
N LYS A 52 10.99 16.45 18.08
CA LYS A 52 11.37 17.67 17.37
C LYS A 52 12.76 17.50 16.79
N ASN A 53 12.87 17.59 15.47
CA ASN A 53 14.15 17.73 14.80
C ASN A 53 14.58 19.21 14.87
N THR A 54 15.76 19.48 15.38
CA THR A 54 16.37 20.83 15.47
C THR A 54 17.48 21.01 14.44
N SER A 55 17.71 20.04 13.56
CA SER A 55 18.65 20.16 12.46
C SER A 55 18.26 21.28 11.51
N THR A 56 19.24 21.94 10.93
CA THR A 56 19.05 22.96 9.89
C THR A 56 19.02 22.35 8.48
N THR A 57 19.17 21.02 8.38
CA THR A 57 18.99 20.28 7.13
C THR A 57 17.52 20.09 6.81
N ASN A 58 17.17 20.06 5.54
CA ASN A 58 15.79 19.94 5.09
C ASN A 58 15.16 18.55 5.36
N GLU A 59 15.97 17.57 5.71
CA GLU A 59 15.54 16.20 5.97
C GLU A 59 15.68 15.84 7.45
N GLY A 60 14.78 15.02 7.96
CA GLY A 60 14.84 14.55 9.34
C GLY A 60 14.24 13.17 9.57
N ARG A 61 14.90 12.40 10.39
CA ARG A 61 14.41 11.13 10.92
C ARG A 61 13.97 11.33 12.35
N TYR A 62 12.72 10.99 12.66
CA TYR A 62 12.17 11.09 14.02
C TYR A 62 12.20 9.75 14.76
N VAL A 63 12.01 8.64 14.05
CA VAL A 63 12.03 7.30 14.59
C VAL A 63 12.79 6.40 13.60
N GLN A 64 13.68 5.56 14.11
CA GLN A 64 14.29 4.47 13.38
C GLN A 64 13.95 3.13 14.05
N PHE A 65 13.65 2.14 13.24
CA PHE A 65 13.48 0.75 13.65
C PHE A 65 14.72 -0.02 13.19
N LEU A 66 15.42 -0.61 14.16
CA LEU A 66 16.65 -1.38 13.89
C LEU A 66 16.39 -2.85 14.22
N ASP A 67 17.00 -3.75 13.47
CA ASP A 67 17.05 -5.17 13.82
C ASP A 67 18.06 -5.44 14.96
N ASN A 68 18.22 -6.70 15.34
CA ASN A 68 19.15 -7.12 16.40
C ASN A 68 20.64 -6.93 16.04
N ALA A 69 20.96 -6.72 14.77
CA ALA A 69 22.30 -6.40 14.27
C ALA A 69 22.55 -4.88 14.16
N GLY A 70 21.55 -4.06 14.46
CA GLY A 70 21.61 -2.61 14.33
C GLY A 70 21.39 -2.10 12.90
N VAL A 71 20.87 -2.94 12.01
CA VAL A 71 20.56 -2.54 10.64
C VAL A 71 19.18 -1.86 10.62
N ASN A 72 19.08 -0.72 9.93
CA ASN A 72 17.81 0.00 9.79
C ASN A 72 16.83 -0.81 8.93
N ILE A 73 15.69 -1.20 9.52
CA ILE A 73 14.61 -1.93 8.86
C ILE A 73 13.39 -1.04 8.55
N GLY A 74 13.36 0.18 9.07
CA GLY A 74 12.28 1.14 8.79
C GLY A 74 12.44 2.43 9.58
N GLN A 75 11.71 3.46 9.13
CA GLN A 75 11.80 4.79 9.75
C GLN A 75 10.56 5.65 9.53
N ILE A 76 10.43 6.69 10.37
CA ILE A 76 9.46 7.78 10.22
C ILE A 76 10.26 9.08 10.16
N GLY A 77 10.00 9.89 9.14
CA GLY A 77 10.72 11.14 8.93
C GLY A 77 9.96 12.16 8.10
N HIS A 78 10.66 13.24 7.70
CA HIS A 78 10.21 14.23 6.71
C HIS A 78 11.32 14.48 5.70
N VAL A 79 10.96 14.90 4.49
CA VAL A 79 11.90 15.14 3.39
C VAL A 79 12.30 16.61 3.31
N ASP A 80 11.33 17.52 3.45
CA ASP A 80 11.56 18.97 3.33
C ASP A 80 10.87 19.74 4.47
N GLN A 81 11.61 20.67 5.10
CA GLN A 81 11.07 21.51 6.17
C GLN A 81 10.14 22.61 5.66
N THR A 82 10.23 22.96 4.38
CA THR A 82 9.36 23.95 3.74
C THR A 82 7.99 23.41 3.39
N GLU A 83 7.85 22.07 3.40
CA GLU A 83 6.65 21.36 3.05
C GLU A 83 6.08 20.59 4.24
N SER A 84 4.76 20.56 4.35
CA SER A 84 4.08 19.79 5.39
C SER A 84 3.99 18.33 4.94
N ASN A 85 5.07 17.58 5.11
CA ASN A 85 5.10 16.15 4.79
C ASN A 85 5.62 15.30 5.95
N ILE A 86 5.21 14.03 5.96
CA ILE A 86 5.73 12.98 6.80
C ILE A 86 5.72 11.68 6.02
N PHE A 87 6.74 10.85 6.16
CA PHE A 87 6.76 9.54 5.55
C PHE A 87 6.97 8.41 6.58
N ILE A 88 6.48 7.22 6.23
CA ILE A 88 6.73 5.96 6.91
C ILE A 88 7.25 4.99 5.86
N ALA A 89 8.48 4.52 6.02
CA ALA A 89 9.12 3.66 5.03
C ALA A 89 9.93 2.53 5.66
N THR A 90 10.01 1.42 4.93
CA THR A 90 10.94 0.32 5.14
C THR A 90 12.17 0.53 4.24
N PHE A 91 12.96 -0.54 3.97
CA PHE A 91 14.19 -0.44 3.17
C PHE A 91 13.98 0.11 1.74
N SER A 92 12.84 -0.16 1.10
CA SER A 92 12.60 0.28 -0.30
C SER A 92 11.16 0.70 -0.57
N THR A 93 10.28 0.62 0.41
CA THR A 93 8.84 0.85 0.23
C THR A 93 8.29 1.67 1.37
N GLY A 94 7.61 2.76 1.05
CA GLY A 94 6.98 3.62 2.03
C GLY A 94 5.82 4.42 1.46
N LEU A 95 5.15 5.12 2.35
CA LEU A 95 4.11 6.10 2.03
C LEU A 95 4.50 7.45 2.61
N LYS A 96 4.44 8.47 1.78
CA LYS A 96 4.60 9.87 2.14
C LYS A 96 3.23 10.55 2.16
N PHE A 97 2.91 11.20 3.25
CA PHE A 97 1.71 12.05 3.41
C PHE A 97 2.12 13.49 3.17
N GLU A 98 1.56 14.10 2.16
CA GLU A 98 1.97 15.41 1.69
C GLU A 98 0.79 16.38 1.63
N SER A 99 1.01 17.63 2.06
CA SER A 99 -0.01 18.65 2.07
C SER A 99 0.55 19.96 1.55
N TYR A 100 0.21 20.29 0.32
CA TYR A 100 0.44 21.61 -0.30
C TYR A 100 -0.83 22.46 -0.29
N ILE A 101 -0.68 23.75 -0.59
CA ILE A 101 -1.81 24.68 -0.76
C ILE A 101 -2.73 24.20 -1.89
N THR A 102 -2.14 23.61 -2.95
CA THR A 102 -2.84 23.25 -4.19
C THR A 102 -3.32 21.80 -4.22
N TYR A 103 -2.70 20.91 -3.45
CA TYR A 103 -3.11 19.50 -3.39
C TYR A 103 -2.74 18.83 -2.06
N LYS A 104 -3.38 17.71 -1.78
CA LYS A 104 -3.07 16.81 -0.67
C LYS A 104 -2.99 15.40 -1.23
N ALA A 105 -1.94 14.67 -0.91
CA ALA A 105 -1.70 13.35 -1.48
C ALA A 105 -1.10 12.38 -0.47
N ILE A 106 -1.31 11.10 -0.76
CA ILE A 106 -0.53 9.98 -0.21
C ILE A 106 0.25 9.44 -1.39
N LEU A 107 1.56 9.54 -1.33
CA LEU A 107 2.47 9.19 -2.43
C LEU A 107 3.31 7.97 -2.07
N PRO A 108 3.64 7.10 -3.04
CA PRO A 108 4.67 6.08 -2.84
C PRO A 108 6.03 6.74 -2.69
N CYS A 109 6.86 6.23 -1.77
CA CYS A 109 8.19 6.77 -1.54
C CYS A 109 9.21 5.68 -1.20
N GLY A 110 10.50 5.98 -1.40
CA GLY A 110 11.63 5.18 -0.97
C GLY A 110 11.93 5.30 0.52
N THR A 111 13.04 4.72 0.96
CA THR A 111 13.50 4.69 2.36
C THR A 111 13.68 6.09 2.95
N ASP A 112 14.17 7.01 2.16
CA ASP A 112 14.47 8.41 2.55
C ASP A 112 13.26 9.35 2.46
N GLY A 113 12.12 8.83 1.95
CA GLY A 113 10.91 9.60 1.73
C GLY A 113 10.85 10.30 0.37
N GLU A 114 11.87 10.13 -0.48
CA GLU A 114 11.84 10.63 -1.85
C GLU A 114 10.79 9.88 -2.70
N ASP A 115 10.20 10.57 -3.66
CA ASP A 115 9.16 10.03 -4.51
C ASP A 115 9.62 8.79 -5.28
N SER A 116 8.75 7.80 -5.38
CA SER A 116 9.02 6.54 -6.07
C SER A 116 7.91 6.28 -7.09
N ASP A 117 8.09 6.85 -8.30
CA ASP A 117 7.11 6.74 -9.36
C ASP A 117 7.15 5.35 -10.01
N ASN A 118 5.96 4.78 -10.23
CA ASN A 118 5.74 3.53 -10.98
C ASN A 118 6.56 2.31 -10.50
N SER A 119 6.80 2.19 -9.19
CA SER A 119 7.64 1.12 -8.63
C SER A 119 7.06 0.44 -7.38
N ILE A 120 5.95 0.92 -6.85
CA ILE A 120 5.32 0.40 -5.63
C ILE A 120 3.86 0.10 -5.88
N ASP A 121 3.47 -1.15 -5.64
CA ASP A 121 2.09 -1.60 -5.78
C ASP A 121 1.29 -1.40 -4.48
N LEU A 122 -0.01 -1.18 -4.61
CA LEU A 122 -0.96 -1.22 -3.51
C LEU A 122 -1.58 -2.63 -3.41
N GLY A 123 -1.03 -3.46 -2.54
CA GLY A 123 -1.34 -4.88 -2.46
C GLY A 123 -0.45 -5.74 -3.34
N SER A 124 -0.77 -7.02 -3.45
CA SER A 124 -0.04 -7.99 -4.29
C SER A 124 -1.01 -9.00 -4.92
N SER A 125 -0.49 -9.90 -5.76
CA SER A 125 -1.28 -10.97 -6.36
C SER A 125 -1.89 -11.93 -5.33
N SER A 126 -1.26 -12.10 -4.18
CA SER A 126 -1.71 -13.00 -3.09
C SER A 126 -2.38 -12.25 -1.93
N VAL A 127 -2.02 -10.99 -1.67
CA VAL A 127 -2.55 -10.16 -0.58
C VAL A 127 -3.18 -8.89 -1.14
N ARG A 128 -4.50 -8.80 -1.10
CA ARG A 128 -5.29 -7.74 -1.73
C ARG A 128 -6.03 -6.92 -0.70
N PHE A 129 -6.30 -5.65 -1.03
CA PHE A 129 -7.28 -4.87 -0.30
C PHE A 129 -8.69 -5.38 -0.58
N ASP A 130 -9.59 -5.31 0.41
CA ASP A 130 -10.99 -5.68 0.25
C ASP A 130 -11.69 -4.65 -0.64
N ASP A 131 -11.81 -3.41 -0.19
CA ASP A 131 -12.42 -2.31 -0.92
C ASP A 131 -11.53 -1.06 -0.97
N ILE A 132 -11.66 -0.28 -2.05
CA ILE A 132 -11.09 1.07 -2.19
C ILE A 132 -12.23 2.06 -2.41
N TYR A 133 -12.47 2.97 -1.46
CA TYR A 133 -13.47 4.01 -1.54
C TYR A 133 -12.86 5.30 -2.10
N ALA A 134 -13.21 5.63 -3.34
CA ALA A 134 -12.79 6.86 -4.00
C ALA A 134 -13.98 7.51 -4.70
N THR A 135 -14.13 8.83 -4.58
CA THR A 135 -15.21 9.58 -5.26
C THR A 135 -15.07 9.49 -6.77
N ASN A 136 -13.84 9.50 -7.28
CA ASN A 136 -13.54 9.28 -8.68
C ASN A 136 -12.66 8.02 -8.79
N GLY A 137 -13.26 6.93 -9.25
CA GLY A 137 -12.58 5.64 -9.42
C GLY A 137 -11.73 5.52 -10.69
N THR A 138 -11.50 6.63 -11.40
CA THR A 138 -10.76 6.62 -12.66
C THR A 138 -9.25 6.65 -12.42
N ILE A 139 -8.53 5.67 -12.97
CA ILE A 139 -7.08 5.72 -13.11
C ILE A 139 -6.77 6.58 -14.33
N GLN A 140 -6.10 7.71 -14.12
CA GLN A 140 -5.80 8.69 -15.16
C GLN A 140 -4.49 8.32 -15.89
N THR A 141 -4.60 7.54 -16.95
CA THR A 141 -3.48 7.19 -17.83
C THR A 141 -3.97 7.27 -19.27
N SER A 142 -3.25 7.82 -20.18
CA SER A 142 -3.43 7.67 -21.66
C SER A 142 -2.67 8.71 -22.49
N ASP A 143 -1.59 9.29 -21.96
CA ASP A 143 -0.77 10.22 -22.71
C ASP A 143 -0.10 9.48 -23.90
N ARG A 144 -0.21 10.07 -25.09
CA ARG A 144 0.40 9.54 -26.32
C ARG A 144 1.93 9.47 -26.22
N ASN A 145 2.56 10.42 -25.52
CA ASN A 145 4.02 10.49 -25.40
C ASN A 145 4.61 9.35 -24.53
N LEU A 146 3.76 8.65 -23.78
CA LEU A 146 4.12 7.48 -22.97
C LEU A 146 3.81 6.16 -23.67
N LYS A 147 3.41 6.18 -24.97
CA LYS A 147 3.02 5.01 -25.74
C LYS A 147 3.87 4.90 -27.01
N GLN A 148 4.16 3.68 -27.40
CA GLN A 148 4.81 3.35 -28.68
C GLN A 148 3.95 2.33 -29.45
N ASP A 149 4.31 2.03 -30.70
CA ASP A 149 3.69 1.02 -31.55
C ASP A 149 2.16 1.18 -31.68
N ILE A 150 1.69 2.44 -31.76
CA ILE A 150 0.27 2.77 -31.83
C ILE A 150 -0.29 2.35 -33.20
N GLN A 151 -1.11 1.30 -33.22
CA GLN A 151 -1.70 0.71 -34.40
C GLN A 151 -3.20 0.47 -34.25
N ALA A 152 -3.88 0.22 -35.35
CA ALA A 152 -5.23 -0.30 -35.33
C ALA A 152 -5.23 -1.79 -34.96
N LEU A 153 -6.34 -2.29 -34.43
CA LEU A 153 -6.50 -3.72 -34.16
C LEU A 153 -6.39 -4.53 -35.45
N THR A 154 -5.72 -5.66 -35.36
CA THR A 154 -5.67 -6.68 -36.43
C THR A 154 -7.04 -7.38 -36.57
N ASP A 155 -7.25 -8.06 -37.70
CA ASP A 155 -8.47 -8.84 -37.91
C ASP A 155 -8.68 -9.94 -36.85
N ALA A 156 -7.60 -10.57 -36.37
CA ALA A 156 -7.67 -11.58 -35.31
C ALA A 156 -8.11 -10.94 -33.98
N GLU A 157 -7.50 -9.81 -33.59
CA GLU A 157 -7.90 -9.05 -32.38
C GLU A 157 -9.35 -8.59 -32.45
N GLN A 158 -9.83 -8.14 -33.61
CA GLN A 158 -11.24 -7.75 -33.79
C GLN A 158 -12.19 -8.95 -33.59
N ARG A 159 -11.80 -10.16 -34.04
CA ARG A 159 -12.59 -11.36 -33.81
C ARG A 159 -12.61 -11.77 -32.33
N VAL A 160 -11.47 -11.69 -31.64
CA VAL A 160 -11.41 -11.89 -30.17
C VAL A 160 -12.30 -10.88 -29.45
N ALA A 161 -12.21 -9.58 -29.78
CA ALA A 161 -13.03 -8.54 -29.16
C ALA A 161 -14.53 -8.80 -29.38
N THR A 162 -14.90 -9.32 -30.55
CA THR A 162 -16.29 -9.72 -30.85
C THR A 162 -16.71 -10.93 -30.02
N ALA A 163 -15.86 -11.96 -29.89
CA ALA A 163 -16.11 -13.13 -29.08
C ALA A 163 -16.29 -12.78 -27.60
N CYS A 164 -15.52 -11.84 -27.08
CA CYS A 164 -15.60 -11.38 -25.68
C CYS A 164 -16.99 -10.90 -25.27
N LYS A 165 -17.82 -10.39 -26.17
CA LYS A 165 -19.22 -10.03 -25.90
C LYS A 165 -20.04 -11.22 -25.38
N GLY A 166 -19.73 -12.43 -25.82
CA GLY A 166 -20.38 -13.68 -25.41
C GLY A 166 -19.82 -14.30 -24.12
N LEU A 167 -18.74 -13.74 -23.56
CA LEU A 167 -18.07 -14.32 -22.40
C LEU A 167 -18.55 -13.79 -21.05
N ILE A 168 -19.49 -12.84 -21.04
CA ILE A 168 -20.06 -12.33 -19.78
C ILE A 168 -20.82 -13.43 -19.06
N ARG A 169 -20.46 -13.66 -17.80
CA ARG A 169 -21.07 -14.66 -16.91
C ARG A 169 -21.60 -14.01 -15.65
N ARG A 170 -22.57 -14.64 -15.03
CA ARG A 170 -23.04 -14.35 -13.68
C ARG A 170 -22.45 -15.39 -12.73
N PHE A 171 -21.82 -14.93 -11.66
CA PHE A 171 -21.18 -15.82 -10.68
C PHE A 171 -21.34 -15.28 -9.26
N ARG A 172 -20.92 -16.08 -8.27
CA ARG A 172 -20.72 -15.67 -6.89
C ARG A 172 -19.31 -16.10 -6.47
N TRP A 173 -18.68 -15.30 -5.61
CA TRP A 173 -17.38 -15.65 -5.04
C TRP A 173 -17.52 -16.86 -4.10
N GLN A 174 -16.62 -17.82 -4.18
CA GLN A 174 -16.65 -19.02 -3.37
C GLN A 174 -16.56 -18.71 -1.87
N ASP A 175 -15.64 -17.81 -1.49
CA ASP A 175 -15.45 -17.38 -0.10
C ASP A 175 -16.71 -16.73 0.47
N SER A 176 -17.36 -15.85 -0.30
CA SER A 176 -18.62 -15.21 0.12
C SER A 176 -19.77 -16.21 0.25
N VAL A 177 -19.81 -17.24 -0.58
CA VAL A 177 -20.80 -18.31 -0.44
C VAL A 177 -20.51 -19.12 0.81
N ALA A 178 -19.27 -19.55 1.02
CA ALA A 178 -18.88 -20.33 2.18
C ALA A 178 -19.09 -19.58 3.51
N GLU A 179 -18.80 -18.27 3.52
CA GLU A 179 -19.05 -17.41 4.70
C GLU A 179 -20.53 -17.36 5.07
N LYS A 180 -21.43 -17.18 4.08
CA LYS A 180 -22.88 -17.09 4.31
C LYS A 180 -23.48 -18.46 4.68
N ASP A 181 -23.05 -19.53 4.05
CA ASP A 181 -23.50 -20.89 4.36
C ASP A 181 -23.08 -21.34 5.77
N ASN A 182 -21.96 -20.82 6.30
CA ASN A 182 -21.50 -21.11 7.66
C ASN A 182 -22.12 -20.20 8.75
N ASN A 183 -22.98 -19.24 8.37
CA ASN A 183 -23.70 -18.37 9.30
C ASN A 183 -25.21 -18.67 9.32
N PRO A 184 -25.67 -19.69 10.06
CA PRO A 184 -27.07 -20.14 10.05
C PRO A 184 -28.06 -19.11 10.63
N ASP A 185 -27.56 -18.09 11.32
CA ASP A 185 -28.37 -17.00 11.90
C ASP A 185 -28.58 -15.83 10.91
N SER A 186 -28.07 -15.92 9.69
CA SER A 186 -28.19 -14.90 8.66
C SER A 186 -29.03 -15.41 7.49
N ASP A 187 -30.14 -14.72 7.19
CA ASP A 187 -30.92 -14.94 5.98
C ASP A 187 -30.22 -14.35 4.72
N GLU A 188 -29.01 -13.78 4.85
CA GLU A 188 -28.27 -13.16 3.77
C GLU A 188 -27.64 -14.23 2.84
N THR A 189 -27.79 -14.02 1.56
CA THR A 189 -27.12 -14.84 0.53
C THR A 189 -25.98 -14.07 -0.12
N ALA A 190 -24.93 -14.78 -0.57
CA ALA A 190 -23.85 -14.15 -1.34
C ALA A 190 -24.40 -13.49 -2.62
N ARG A 191 -23.93 -12.26 -2.88
CA ARG A 191 -24.39 -11.48 -4.04
C ARG A 191 -23.92 -12.08 -5.36
N TYR A 192 -24.71 -11.87 -6.41
CA TYR A 192 -24.30 -12.17 -7.77
C TYR A 192 -23.44 -11.04 -8.34
N HIS A 193 -22.41 -11.45 -9.04
CA HIS A 193 -21.51 -10.60 -9.82
C HIS A 193 -21.62 -10.94 -11.30
N PHE A 194 -21.23 -9.99 -12.15
CA PHE A 194 -21.13 -10.19 -13.59
C PHE A 194 -19.71 -9.87 -14.04
N GLY A 195 -19.17 -10.68 -14.92
CA GLY A 195 -17.83 -10.49 -15.44
C GLY A 195 -17.43 -11.61 -16.40
N VAL A 196 -16.21 -11.52 -16.87
CA VAL A 196 -15.57 -12.53 -17.72
C VAL A 196 -14.73 -13.44 -16.85
N ILE A 197 -14.76 -14.74 -17.14
CA ILE A 197 -13.84 -15.73 -16.56
C ILE A 197 -12.50 -15.61 -17.31
N ALA A 198 -11.40 -15.46 -16.58
CA ALA A 198 -10.08 -15.22 -17.19
C ALA A 198 -9.64 -16.36 -18.12
N GLN A 199 -9.98 -17.60 -17.80
CA GLN A 199 -9.73 -18.76 -18.65
C GLN A 199 -10.52 -18.67 -19.96
N ASP A 200 -11.81 -18.28 -19.92
CA ASP A 200 -12.62 -18.11 -21.15
C ASP A 200 -12.04 -17.01 -22.04
N LEU A 201 -11.44 -15.95 -21.46
CA LEU A 201 -10.75 -14.91 -22.20
C LEU A 201 -9.47 -15.46 -22.86
N GLN A 202 -8.67 -16.22 -22.13
CA GLN A 202 -7.48 -16.90 -22.66
C GLN A 202 -7.83 -17.77 -23.85
N ASP A 203 -8.83 -18.65 -23.71
CA ASP A 203 -9.30 -19.54 -24.77
C ASP A 203 -9.75 -18.76 -26.03
N ALA A 204 -10.36 -17.58 -25.85
CA ALA A 204 -10.76 -16.74 -26.98
C ALA A 204 -9.57 -16.17 -27.78
N PHE A 205 -8.47 -15.81 -27.11
CA PHE A 205 -7.23 -15.42 -27.78
C PHE A 205 -6.57 -16.61 -28.49
N GLU A 206 -6.47 -17.76 -27.82
CA GLU A 206 -5.88 -18.98 -28.37
C GLU A 206 -6.64 -19.48 -29.61
N ALA A 207 -7.97 -19.35 -29.64
CA ALA A 207 -8.80 -19.72 -30.80
C ALA A 207 -8.46 -18.91 -32.06
N GLU A 208 -7.90 -17.73 -31.94
CA GLU A 208 -7.46 -16.86 -33.03
C GLU A 208 -5.94 -16.91 -33.25
N GLY A 209 -5.24 -17.81 -32.56
CA GLY A 209 -3.80 -18.01 -32.66
C GLY A 209 -2.98 -16.89 -31.97
N LEU A 210 -3.58 -16.22 -31.01
CA LEU A 210 -2.96 -15.15 -30.20
C LEU A 210 -2.66 -15.66 -28.79
N ASP A 211 -1.62 -15.13 -28.16
CA ASP A 211 -1.31 -15.39 -26.76
C ASP A 211 -1.93 -14.28 -25.88
N ALA A 212 -2.83 -14.64 -24.99
CA ALA A 212 -3.48 -13.68 -24.09
C ALA A 212 -2.48 -12.94 -23.19
N SER A 213 -1.34 -13.55 -22.87
CA SER A 213 -0.30 -12.94 -22.03
C SER A 213 0.42 -11.74 -22.67
N ASP A 214 0.33 -11.60 -23.99
CA ASP A 214 0.85 -10.43 -24.71
C ASP A 214 -0.03 -9.19 -24.53
N TYR A 215 -1.23 -9.34 -23.95
CA TYR A 215 -2.22 -8.28 -23.82
C TYR A 215 -2.43 -7.88 -22.35
N GLY A 216 -2.25 -6.60 -22.06
CA GLY A 216 -2.32 -6.06 -20.71
C GLY A 216 -3.65 -6.30 -19.98
N MET A 217 -4.73 -6.58 -20.69
CA MET A 217 -6.03 -6.92 -20.09
C MET A 217 -6.06 -8.29 -19.42
N PHE A 218 -5.21 -9.23 -19.82
CA PHE A 218 -5.08 -10.54 -19.19
C PHE A 218 -3.95 -10.52 -18.17
N ILE A 219 -4.18 -11.07 -16.99
CA ILE A 219 -3.21 -11.13 -15.90
C ILE A 219 -2.98 -12.60 -15.52
N SER A 220 -1.73 -13.01 -15.46
CA SER A 220 -1.31 -14.27 -14.85
C SER A 220 -0.25 -13.93 -13.79
N SER A 221 -0.55 -14.24 -12.53
CA SER A 221 0.35 -13.99 -11.41
C SER A 221 0.67 -15.29 -10.71
N THR A 222 1.95 -15.61 -10.57
CA THR A 222 2.44 -16.83 -9.92
C THR A 222 3.23 -16.46 -8.67
N TRP A 223 3.02 -17.17 -7.57
CA TRP A 223 3.75 -17.01 -6.32
C TRP A 223 3.90 -18.38 -5.63
N THR A 224 4.81 -18.47 -4.67
CA THR A 224 4.95 -19.64 -3.80
C THR A 224 4.22 -19.38 -2.48
N ASP A 225 3.38 -20.32 -2.04
CA ASP A 225 2.69 -20.23 -0.76
C ASP A 225 3.63 -20.59 0.42
N ASP A 226 3.13 -20.45 1.65
CA ASP A 226 3.90 -20.71 2.88
C ASP A 226 4.32 -22.19 3.02
N GLU A 227 3.66 -23.09 2.28
CA GLU A 227 3.97 -24.53 2.23
C GLU A 227 4.98 -24.88 1.14
N GLY A 228 5.40 -23.89 0.33
CA GLY A 228 6.37 -24.06 -0.76
C GLY A 228 5.75 -24.51 -2.09
N ASN A 229 4.42 -24.49 -2.22
CA ASN A 229 3.75 -24.86 -3.47
C ASN A 229 3.60 -23.62 -4.38
N GLU A 230 3.81 -23.83 -5.68
CA GLU A 230 3.53 -22.81 -6.68
C GLU A 230 2.02 -22.64 -6.86
N GLN A 231 1.57 -21.39 -6.74
CA GLN A 231 0.19 -20.98 -6.95
C GLN A 231 0.11 -20.02 -8.12
N THR A 232 -0.94 -20.12 -8.93
CA THR A 232 -1.19 -19.19 -10.03
C THR A 232 -2.61 -18.63 -9.95
N ARG A 233 -2.75 -17.32 -10.12
CA ARG A 233 -4.04 -16.65 -10.21
C ARG A 233 -4.13 -15.89 -11.52
N LEU A 234 -5.21 -16.14 -12.25
CA LEU A 234 -5.58 -15.40 -13.43
C LEU A 234 -6.51 -14.24 -13.07
N GLY A 235 -6.43 -13.16 -13.85
CA GLY A 235 -7.26 -11.98 -13.65
C GLY A 235 -7.51 -11.23 -14.96
N VAL A 236 -8.41 -10.24 -14.87
CA VAL A 236 -8.79 -9.40 -16.02
C VAL A 236 -8.78 -7.93 -15.60
N ARG A 237 -8.10 -7.08 -16.36
CA ARG A 237 -8.22 -5.62 -16.26
C ARG A 237 -9.44 -5.16 -17.05
N TYR A 238 -10.55 -4.97 -16.35
CA TYR A 238 -11.83 -4.66 -16.99
C TYR A 238 -11.83 -3.38 -17.80
N ASN A 239 -11.09 -2.34 -17.41
CA ASN A 239 -11.04 -1.08 -18.17
C ASN A 239 -10.46 -1.31 -19.57
N GLU A 240 -9.40 -2.11 -19.70
CA GLU A 240 -8.80 -2.46 -21.00
C GLU A 240 -9.71 -3.39 -21.79
N LEU A 241 -10.27 -4.43 -21.16
CA LEU A 241 -11.22 -5.34 -21.79
C LEU A 241 -12.45 -4.62 -22.32
N LEU A 242 -13.01 -3.68 -21.56
CA LEU A 242 -14.18 -2.91 -21.98
C LEU A 242 -13.84 -2.01 -23.17
N ALA A 243 -12.67 -1.34 -23.17
CA ALA A 243 -12.21 -0.56 -24.31
C ALA A 243 -12.03 -1.43 -25.56
N PHE A 244 -11.49 -2.65 -25.39
CA PHE A 244 -11.30 -3.63 -26.45
C PHE A 244 -12.63 -4.09 -27.05
N ILE A 245 -13.63 -4.43 -26.22
CA ILE A 245 -14.97 -4.84 -26.68
C ILE A 245 -15.69 -3.67 -27.39
N ILE A 246 -15.57 -2.45 -26.86
CA ILE A 246 -16.19 -1.25 -27.47
C ILE A 246 -15.68 -0.99 -28.88
N SER A 247 -14.44 -1.35 -29.19
CA SER A 247 -13.87 -1.18 -30.54
C SER A 247 -14.65 -1.92 -31.65
N THR A 248 -15.53 -2.86 -31.27
CA THR A 248 -16.33 -3.69 -32.20
C THR A 248 -17.82 -3.33 -32.20
N LEU A 249 -18.22 -2.21 -31.55
CA LEU A 249 -19.58 -1.67 -31.59
C LEU A 249 -19.74 -0.70 -32.74
#